data_95932ade9527a0587a594e4a07f19eb7
#
_entry.id   95932ade9527a0587a594e4a07f19eb7
#
_cell.length_a   1.000
_cell.length_b   1.000
_cell.length_c   1.000
_cell.angle_alpha   90.00
_cell.angle_beta   90.00
_cell.angle_gamma   90.00
#
_symmetry.space_group_name_H-M   'P 1'
#
loop_
_entity.id
_entity.type
_entity.pdbx_description
1 polymer ?
#
loop_
_entity_poly.entity_id
_entity_poly.type
_entity_poly.pdbx_seq_one_letter_code
_entity_poly.pdbx_strand_id
1 'polypeptide(L)'
;MPALRGGAAFEYESINTYGFGGWGEYVGRVCTAYREFFVSPRGKIRNMYPQLPMQILNLAIISFGAALAVVRAAHMPRGCACKLLLLVLLFPLAADFVYVMVDTALTHSLMMYSRVSAFLMFIVLLEASTSDLRPHRALYKVGIGAVALMAVFFVRFANICYFKAEFQQSQAISYFTRLVSRIESADGYSPDLPVAFLNEKRKLGFSAPQIREFDEIRLLPYYFTDTNQMINNYAWKDFMRMWCGFAPIVIENTERFAEMPDVMMMPRYPTDGSIKVVDGTVVVKF
;
A
#
# COMPACT_ATOMS: atom_id res chain seq x y z
N MET A 1 20.11 -13.46 33.72
CA MET A 1 19.16 -12.76 32.80
C MET A 1 19.68 -11.36 32.56
N PRO A 2 20.25 -11.00 31.42
CA PRO A 2 20.64 -9.63 31.13
C PRO A 2 19.39 -8.83 30.76
N ALA A 3 19.22 -7.70 31.43
CA ALA A 3 18.16 -6.74 31.19
C ALA A 3 18.21 -6.25 29.74
N LEU A 4 17.12 -6.38 29.01
CA LEU A 4 16.85 -5.72 27.75
C LEU A 4 16.77 -4.19 28.00
N ARG A 5 17.91 -3.53 27.94
CA ARG A 5 18.00 -2.07 27.95
C ARG A 5 17.84 -1.55 26.51
N GLY A 6 16.78 -0.76 26.32
CA GLY A 6 16.76 0.31 25.33
C GLY A 6 16.81 -0.12 23.87
N GLY A 7 15.97 -1.08 23.47
CA GLY A 7 15.59 -1.15 22.07
C GLY A 7 14.72 0.07 21.75
N ALA A 8 15.13 0.88 20.77
CA ALA A 8 14.23 1.85 20.15
C ALA A 8 12.92 1.11 19.88
N ALA A 9 11.84 1.57 20.51
CA ALA A 9 10.53 1.02 20.26
C ALA A 9 10.35 1.07 18.74
N PHE A 10 10.15 -0.09 18.11
CA PHE A 10 9.83 -0.14 16.71
C PHE A 10 8.54 0.66 16.56
N GLU A 11 8.65 1.89 16.08
CA GLU A 11 7.53 2.70 15.66
C GLU A 11 6.93 2.05 14.40
N TYR A 12 6.19 0.98 14.61
CA TYR A 12 5.44 0.39 13.53
C TYR A 12 4.35 1.39 13.15
N GLU A 13 4.63 2.15 12.09
CA GLU A 13 3.70 3.05 11.43
C GLU A 13 3.04 4.09 12.37
N SER A 14 3.80 4.65 13.29
CA SER A 14 3.33 5.68 14.23
C SER A 14 2.14 5.27 15.11
N ILE A 15 1.87 3.98 15.24
CA ILE A 15 0.82 3.48 16.15
C ILE A 15 1.12 3.88 17.60
N ASN A 16 2.38 4.08 17.94
CA ASN A 16 2.81 4.47 19.27
C ASN A 16 2.73 5.99 19.53
N THR A 17 2.45 6.82 18.54
CA THR A 17 2.29 8.26 18.71
C THR A 17 0.83 8.67 18.95
N TYR A 18 0.06 7.85 19.66
CA TYR A 18 -1.26 8.20 20.14
C TYR A 18 -1.20 9.27 21.23
N GLY A 19 -0.96 10.51 20.81
CA GLY A 19 -1.31 11.68 21.59
C GLY A 19 -2.76 12.02 21.33
N PHE A 20 -3.58 12.08 22.36
CA PHE A 20 -4.90 12.70 22.30
C PHE A 20 -4.69 14.20 22.02
N GLY A 21 -4.55 14.57 20.76
CA GLY A 21 -4.55 15.96 20.34
C GLY A 21 -5.97 16.47 20.41
N GLY A 22 -6.38 17.11 21.41
CA GLY A 22 -7.64 17.76 21.68
C GLY A 22 -8.90 17.36 20.88
N TRP A 23 -10.08 17.70 21.36
CA TRP A 23 -11.37 17.38 20.74
C TRP A 23 -11.50 17.82 19.27
N GLY A 24 -10.83 18.92 18.88
CA GLY A 24 -10.87 19.42 17.51
C GLY A 24 -10.22 18.47 16.50
N GLU A 25 -9.10 17.83 16.88
CA GLU A 25 -8.43 16.83 16.04
C GLU A 25 -9.27 15.58 15.88
N TYR A 26 -9.89 15.11 16.97
CA TYR A 26 -10.77 13.95 16.93
C TYR A 26 -11.98 14.17 16.00
N VAL A 27 -12.64 15.33 16.11
CA VAL A 27 -13.72 15.71 15.19
C VAL A 27 -13.24 15.77 13.75
N GLY A 28 -12.04 16.32 13.51
CA GLY A 28 -11.42 16.35 12.18
C GLY A 28 -11.18 14.94 11.61
N ARG A 29 -10.75 13.99 12.43
CA ARG A 29 -10.56 12.58 12.03
C ARG A 29 -11.88 11.89 11.71
N VAL A 30 -12.92 12.11 12.52
CA VAL A 30 -14.28 11.61 12.24
C VAL A 30 -14.80 12.17 10.92
N CYS A 31 -14.70 13.48 10.70
CA CYS A 31 -15.09 14.11 9.43
C CYS A 31 -14.30 13.53 8.24
N THR A 32 -13.02 13.22 8.46
CA THR A 32 -12.19 12.59 7.44
C THR A 32 -12.68 11.18 7.11
N ALA A 33 -13.03 10.36 8.12
CA ALA A 33 -13.58 9.02 7.90
C ALA A 33 -14.84 9.08 7.02
N TYR A 34 -15.78 9.98 7.30
CA TYR A 34 -16.98 10.18 6.48
C TYR A 34 -16.64 10.64 5.06
N ARG A 35 -15.78 11.64 4.94
CA ARG A 35 -15.37 12.15 3.63
C ARG A 35 -14.71 11.06 2.78
N GLU A 36 -13.80 10.29 3.36
CA GLU A 36 -13.08 9.23 2.67
C GLU A 36 -14.02 8.08 2.26
N PHE A 37 -15.04 7.81 3.06
CA PHE A 37 -16.03 6.79 2.74
C PHE A 37 -16.87 7.15 1.50
N PHE A 38 -17.36 8.37 1.41
CA PHE A 38 -18.22 8.82 0.32
C PHE A 38 -17.41 9.26 -0.92
N VAL A 39 -16.33 9.98 -0.67
CA VAL A 39 -15.52 10.63 -1.71
C VAL A 39 -14.07 10.25 -1.49
N SER A 40 -13.65 9.17 -2.14
CA SER A 40 -12.24 8.79 -2.09
C SER A 40 -11.36 9.91 -2.68
N PRO A 41 -10.38 10.45 -1.94
CA PRO A 41 -9.64 11.63 -2.37
C PRO A 41 -8.80 11.32 -3.59
N ARG A 42 -8.88 12.20 -4.58
CA ARG A 42 -8.04 12.15 -5.76
C ARG A 42 -6.58 12.41 -5.37
N GLY A 43 -5.65 11.63 -5.90
CA GLY A 43 -4.23 11.88 -5.79
C GLY A 43 -3.54 11.40 -4.51
N LYS A 44 -4.23 10.76 -3.59
CA LYS A 44 -3.57 10.10 -2.45
C LYS A 44 -3.11 8.69 -2.81
N ILE A 45 -1.95 8.31 -2.28
CA ILE A 45 -1.23 7.05 -2.52
C ILE A 45 -2.07 5.80 -2.27
N ARG A 46 -3.21 5.92 -1.55
CA ARG A 46 -3.95 4.80 -0.97
C ARG A 46 -5.42 4.82 -1.36
N ASN A 47 -5.68 5.20 -2.59
CA ASN A 47 -7.04 5.25 -3.09
C ASN A 47 -7.53 3.85 -3.48
N MET A 48 -8.56 3.35 -2.79
CA MET A 48 -9.22 2.09 -3.12
C MET A 48 -9.97 2.16 -4.47
N TYR A 49 -10.28 3.37 -4.92
CA TYR A 49 -10.97 3.64 -6.18
C TYR A 49 -10.10 4.54 -7.07
N PRO A 50 -9.03 4.02 -7.67
CA PRO A 50 -8.06 4.86 -8.40
C PRO A 50 -8.63 5.51 -9.65
N GLN A 51 -9.64 4.88 -10.27
CA GLN A 51 -10.24 5.35 -11.50
C GLN A 51 -11.51 6.16 -11.24
N LEU A 52 -11.69 7.25 -11.98
CA LEU A 52 -12.88 8.10 -11.86
C LEU A 52 -14.21 7.34 -12.03
N PRO A 53 -14.36 6.39 -12.98
CA PRO A 53 -15.57 5.58 -13.09
C PRO A 53 -15.87 4.77 -11.83
N MET A 54 -14.85 4.22 -11.18
CA MET A 54 -15.01 3.50 -9.91
C MET A 54 -15.50 4.42 -8.79
N GLN A 55 -14.96 5.64 -8.72
CA GLN A 55 -15.39 6.64 -7.71
C GLN A 55 -16.84 7.05 -7.91
N ILE A 56 -17.24 7.31 -9.16
CA ILE A 56 -18.63 7.66 -9.51
C ILE A 56 -19.55 6.51 -9.16
N LEU A 57 -19.19 5.28 -9.55
CA LEU A 57 -19.99 4.09 -9.30
C LEU A 57 -20.11 3.79 -7.80
N ASN A 58 -19.01 3.95 -7.03
CA ASN A 58 -19.04 3.83 -5.58
C ASN A 58 -20.02 4.83 -4.95
N LEU A 59 -19.91 6.10 -5.31
CA LEU A 59 -20.80 7.15 -4.82
C LEU A 59 -22.27 6.85 -5.19
N ALA A 60 -22.52 6.39 -6.40
CA ALA A 60 -23.86 6.02 -6.86
C ALA A 60 -24.43 4.86 -6.04
N ILE A 61 -23.66 3.78 -5.82
CA ILE A 61 -24.07 2.62 -5.04
C ILE A 61 -24.38 3.02 -3.58
N ILE A 62 -23.50 3.79 -2.95
CA ILE A 62 -23.66 4.19 -1.55
C ILE A 62 -24.86 5.15 -1.40
N SER A 63 -24.99 6.13 -2.30
CA SER A 63 -26.12 7.07 -2.27
C SER A 63 -27.45 6.37 -2.50
N PHE A 64 -27.48 5.41 -3.42
CA PHE A 64 -28.67 4.61 -3.68
C PHE A 64 -29.01 3.71 -2.47
N GLY A 65 -28.01 3.10 -1.82
CA GLY A 65 -28.19 2.34 -0.60
C GLY A 65 -28.74 3.17 0.56
N ALA A 66 -28.24 4.38 0.73
CA ALA A 66 -28.76 5.32 1.73
C ALA A 66 -30.21 5.70 1.44
N ALA A 67 -30.56 5.98 0.18
CA ALA A 67 -31.94 6.25 -0.23
C ALA A 67 -32.86 5.06 0.04
N LEU A 68 -32.44 3.83 -0.26
CA LEU A 68 -33.18 2.62 0.06
C LEU A 68 -33.41 2.46 1.57
N ALA A 69 -32.38 2.75 2.38
CA ALA A 69 -32.50 2.67 3.82
C ALA A 69 -33.53 3.67 4.37
N VAL A 70 -33.55 4.90 3.84
CA VAL A 70 -34.54 5.92 4.22
C VAL A 70 -35.94 5.49 3.82
N VAL A 71 -36.13 5.02 2.59
CA VAL A 71 -37.45 4.50 2.12
C VAL A 71 -37.90 3.33 2.98
N ARG A 72 -37.01 2.41 3.30
CA ARG A 72 -37.34 1.25 4.15
C ARG A 72 -37.70 1.68 5.57
N ALA A 73 -36.96 2.62 6.15
CA ALA A 73 -37.23 3.16 7.47
C ALA A 73 -38.64 3.81 7.57
N ALA A 74 -39.08 4.48 6.47
CA ALA A 74 -40.40 5.08 6.42
C ALA A 74 -41.57 4.06 6.51
N HIS A 75 -41.32 2.80 6.15
CA HIS A 75 -42.31 1.72 6.21
C HIS A 75 -42.14 0.78 7.41
N MET A 76 -41.25 1.10 8.35
CA MET A 76 -40.99 0.32 9.57
C MET A 76 -41.55 0.98 10.82
N PRO A 77 -41.81 0.21 11.90
CA PRO A 77 -42.11 0.79 13.20
C PRO A 77 -40.99 1.75 13.64
N ARG A 78 -41.36 2.86 14.30
CA ARG A 78 -40.38 3.92 14.66
C ARG A 78 -39.14 3.42 15.35
N GLY A 79 -39.24 2.45 16.28
CA GLY A 79 -38.07 1.89 16.96
C GLY A 79 -37.10 1.13 16.03
N CYS A 80 -37.63 0.40 15.06
CA CYS A 80 -36.82 -0.28 14.05
C CYS A 80 -36.22 0.70 13.04
N ALA A 81 -37.00 1.70 12.62
CA ALA A 81 -36.55 2.76 11.73
C ALA A 81 -35.34 3.52 12.32
N CYS A 82 -35.45 3.93 13.60
CA CYS A 82 -34.33 4.61 14.29
C CYS A 82 -33.08 3.75 14.35
N LYS A 83 -33.19 2.46 14.62
CA LYS A 83 -32.07 1.53 14.65
C LYS A 83 -31.41 1.39 13.26
N LEU A 84 -32.22 1.25 12.20
CA LEU A 84 -31.71 1.16 10.82
C LEU A 84 -30.97 2.45 10.41
N LEU A 85 -31.59 3.61 10.65
CA LEU A 85 -30.98 4.90 10.31
C LEU A 85 -29.69 5.16 11.10
N LEU A 86 -29.67 4.80 12.39
CA LEU A 86 -28.48 4.89 13.22
C LEU A 86 -27.37 3.97 12.69
N LEU A 87 -27.71 2.73 12.31
CA LEU A 87 -26.75 1.80 11.71
C LEU A 87 -26.15 2.38 10.43
N VAL A 88 -26.99 2.90 9.51
CA VAL A 88 -26.52 3.49 8.26
C VAL A 88 -25.68 4.74 8.50
N LEU A 89 -26.03 5.55 9.49
CA LEU A 89 -25.27 6.73 9.87
C LEU A 89 -23.89 6.35 10.44
N LEU A 90 -23.81 5.35 11.32
CA LEU A 90 -22.57 4.94 11.96
C LEU A 90 -21.70 4.05 11.05
N PHE A 91 -22.28 3.48 9.99
CA PHE A 91 -21.57 2.53 9.13
C PHE A 91 -20.30 3.12 8.49
N PRO A 92 -20.29 4.33 7.92
CA PRO A 92 -19.06 4.93 7.38
C PRO A 92 -17.96 5.05 8.43
N LEU A 93 -18.33 5.41 9.66
CA LEU A 93 -17.40 5.52 10.77
C LEU A 93 -16.83 4.16 11.17
N ALA A 94 -17.67 3.11 11.19
CA ALA A 94 -17.24 1.76 11.49
C ALA A 94 -16.34 1.18 10.37
N ALA A 95 -16.70 1.40 9.10
CA ALA A 95 -15.95 0.95 7.95
C ALA A 95 -14.58 1.64 7.84
N ASP A 96 -14.52 2.92 8.16
CA ASP A 96 -13.32 3.76 8.08
C ASP A 96 -12.76 4.11 9.47
N PHE A 97 -13.03 3.27 10.46
CA PHE A 97 -12.57 3.49 11.85
C PHE A 97 -11.04 3.66 11.95
N VAL A 98 -10.32 3.08 11.02
CA VAL A 98 -8.86 3.26 10.92
C VAL A 98 -8.44 4.74 10.84
N TYR A 99 -9.22 5.61 10.19
CA TYR A 99 -8.92 7.04 10.13
C TYR A 99 -9.09 7.78 11.46
N VAL A 100 -9.86 7.20 12.36
CA VAL A 100 -9.99 7.70 13.73
C VAL A 100 -8.78 7.28 14.56
N MET A 101 -8.25 6.08 14.26
CA MET A 101 -7.18 5.46 15.02
C MET A 101 -5.77 5.87 14.55
N VAL A 102 -5.56 6.10 13.26
CA VAL A 102 -4.22 6.32 12.67
C VAL A 102 -4.22 7.59 11.83
N ASP A 103 -3.07 8.25 11.72
CA ASP A 103 -2.92 9.39 10.80
C ASP A 103 -3.23 8.93 9.37
N THR A 104 -3.99 9.76 8.65
CA THR A 104 -4.40 9.49 7.26
C THR A 104 -3.23 9.27 6.30
N ALA A 105 -2.06 9.81 6.62
CA ALA A 105 -0.82 9.61 5.85
C ALA A 105 -0.32 8.16 5.89
N LEU A 106 -0.69 7.41 6.92
CA LEU A 106 -0.17 6.08 7.21
C LEU A 106 -1.16 4.94 6.97
N THR A 107 -2.39 5.26 6.55
CA THR A 107 -3.40 4.22 6.26
C THR A 107 -3.07 3.44 5.00
N HIS A 108 -3.03 2.12 5.11
CA HIS A 108 -2.83 1.20 3.97
C HIS A 108 -4.16 0.72 3.39
N SER A 109 -4.15 0.33 2.12
CA SER A 109 -5.34 -0.23 1.45
C SER A 109 -5.90 -1.45 2.18
N LEU A 110 -5.04 -2.25 2.81
CA LEU A 110 -5.45 -3.40 3.62
C LEU A 110 -6.30 -2.97 4.82
N MET A 111 -5.99 -1.85 5.45
CA MET A 111 -6.73 -1.31 6.59
C MET A 111 -8.11 -0.79 6.20
N MET A 112 -8.33 -0.51 4.92
CA MET A 112 -9.61 -0.02 4.38
C MET A 112 -10.46 -1.13 3.76
N TYR A 113 -10.08 -2.39 3.93
CA TYR A 113 -10.80 -3.53 3.34
C TYR A 113 -12.23 -3.67 3.86
N SER A 114 -12.50 -3.15 5.06
CA SER A 114 -13.83 -3.06 5.65
C SER A 114 -14.86 -2.32 4.79
N ARG A 115 -14.42 -1.44 3.87
CA ARG A 115 -15.31 -0.76 2.90
C ARG A 115 -16.03 -1.73 1.97
N VAL A 116 -15.47 -2.92 1.74
CA VAL A 116 -16.13 -3.95 0.93
C VAL A 116 -17.47 -4.36 1.55
N SER A 117 -17.59 -4.29 2.88
CA SER A 117 -18.84 -4.58 3.59
C SER A 117 -19.97 -3.59 3.25
N ALA A 118 -19.66 -2.41 2.71
CA ALA A 118 -20.65 -1.46 2.21
C ALA A 118 -21.45 -2.05 1.04
N PHE A 119 -20.81 -2.79 0.15
CA PHE A 119 -21.48 -3.45 -0.97
C PHE A 119 -22.37 -4.59 -0.47
N LEU A 120 -21.93 -5.32 0.56
CA LEU A 120 -22.74 -6.37 1.20
C LEU A 120 -23.98 -5.76 1.87
N MET A 121 -23.81 -4.68 2.62
CA MET A 121 -24.91 -3.95 3.22
C MET A 121 -25.88 -3.42 2.16
N PHE A 122 -25.37 -2.89 1.06
CA PHE A 122 -26.20 -2.44 -0.07
C PHE A 122 -27.03 -3.57 -0.65
N ILE A 123 -26.44 -4.75 -0.89
CA ILE A 123 -27.15 -5.93 -1.40
C ILE A 123 -28.27 -6.35 -0.45
N VAL A 124 -27.98 -6.41 0.85
CA VAL A 124 -28.99 -6.74 1.90
C VAL A 124 -30.13 -5.73 1.91
N LEU A 125 -29.82 -4.43 1.83
CA LEU A 125 -30.86 -3.39 1.76
C LEU A 125 -31.69 -3.50 0.49
N LEU A 126 -31.06 -3.81 -0.63
CA LEU A 126 -31.70 -3.99 -1.91
C LEU A 126 -32.64 -5.19 -1.88
N GLU A 127 -32.21 -6.32 -1.35
CA GLU A 127 -33.00 -7.53 -1.19
C GLU A 127 -34.18 -7.32 -0.25
N ALA A 128 -33.95 -6.72 0.91
CA ALA A 128 -34.99 -6.41 1.88
C ALA A 128 -36.05 -5.43 1.34
N SER A 129 -35.67 -4.54 0.41
CA SER A 129 -36.61 -3.57 -0.18
C SER A 129 -37.42 -4.13 -1.34
N THR A 130 -36.96 -5.20 -1.97
CA THR A 130 -37.63 -5.79 -3.15
C THR A 130 -38.63 -6.88 -2.79
N SER A 131 -38.57 -7.43 -1.59
CA SER A 131 -39.52 -8.46 -1.14
C SER A 131 -40.96 -7.96 -1.03
N ASP A 132 -41.16 -6.66 -0.77
CA ASP A 132 -42.47 -6.10 -0.44
C ASP A 132 -43.17 -5.34 -1.59
N LEU A 133 -42.48 -5.03 -2.71
CA LEU A 133 -42.99 -4.10 -3.72
C LEU A 133 -42.70 -4.58 -5.16
N ARG A 134 -43.76 -4.95 -5.91
CA ARG A 134 -43.68 -5.43 -7.29
C ARG A 134 -42.98 -4.54 -8.36
N PRO A 135 -42.98 -3.18 -8.29
CA PRO A 135 -42.29 -2.37 -9.29
C PRO A 135 -40.74 -2.40 -9.22
N HIS A 136 -40.16 -3.04 -8.19
CA HIS A 136 -38.73 -2.92 -7.90
C HIS A 136 -37.81 -3.94 -8.56
N ARG A 137 -38.31 -4.85 -9.39
CA ARG A 137 -37.45 -5.79 -10.14
C ARG A 137 -36.43 -5.08 -11.04
N ALA A 138 -36.78 -3.95 -11.64
CA ALA A 138 -35.86 -3.15 -12.43
C ALA A 138 -34.77 -2.52 -11.57
N LEU A 139 -35.15 -1.90 -10.43
CA LEU A 139 -34.20 -1.32 -9.47
C LEU A 139 -33.26 -2.37 -8.90
N TYR A 140 -33.78 -3.55 -8.58
CA TYR A 140 -32.96 -4.69 -8.14
C TYR A 140 -31.92 -5.06 -9.17
N LYS A 141 -32.33 -5.27 -10.43
CA LYS A 141 -31.41 -5.62 -11.53
C LYS A 141 -30.35 -4.54 -11.75
N VAL A 142 -30.74 -3.25 -11.70
CA VAL A 142 -29.81 -2.13 -11.83
C VAL A 142 -28.81 -2.12 -10.65
N GLY A 143 -29.30 -2.29 -9.42
CA GLY A 143 -28.45 -2.32 -8.23
C GLY A 143 -27.44 -3.47 -8.24
N ILE A 144 -27.90 -4.70 -8.54
CA ILE A 144 -27.00 -5.86 -8.69
C ILE A 144 -26.04 -5.67 -9.86
N GLY A 145 -26.50 -5.13 -10.98
CA GLY A 145 -25.64 -4.80 -12.11
C GLY A 145 -24.56 -3.79 -11.76
N ALA A 146 -24.87 -2.79 -10.95
CA ALA A 146 -23.89 -1.82 -10.47
C ALA A 146 -22.81 -2.46 -9.57
N VAL A 147 -23.21 -3.35 -8.66
CA VAL A 147 -22.25 -4.08 -7.81
C VAL A 147 -21.41 -5.05 -8.65
N ALA A 148 -22.02 -5.76 -9.59
CA ALA A 148 -21.29 -6.64 -10.51
C ALA A 148 -20.28 -5.86 -11.37
N LEU A 149 -20.66 -4.69 -11.87
CA LEU A 149 -19.75 -3.81 -12.60
C LEU A 149 -18.59 -3.33 -11.71
N MET A 150 -18.87 -2.99 -10.46
CA MET A 150 -17.81 -2.64 -9.50
C MET A 150 -16.86 -3.82 -9.27
N ALA A 151 -17.38 -5.03 -9.14
CA ALA A 151 -16.56 -6.24 -9.01
C ALA A 151 -15.65 -6.44 -10.25
N VAL A 152 -16.16 -6.22 -11.45
CA VAL A 152 -15.37 -6.26 -12.70
C VAL A 152 -14.25 -5.22 -12.67
N PHE A 153 -14.52 -3.99 -12.21
CA PHE A 153 -13.49 -2.97 -12.05
C PHE A 153 -12.42 -3.38 -11.04
N PHE A 154 -12.79 -3.96 -9.90
CA PHE A 154 -11.83 -4.46 -8.93
C PHE A 154 -10.99 -5.62 -9.48
N VAL A 155 -11.57 -6.55 -10.19
CA VAL A 155 -10.83 -7.65 -10.83
C VAL A 155 -9.82 -7.10 -11.85
N ARG A 156 -10.27 -6.17 -12.72
CA ARG A 156 -9.37 -5.51 -13.68
C ARG A 156 -8.23 -4.80 -12.94
N PHE A 157 -8.55 -4.02 -11.91
CA PHE A 157 -7.57 -3.30 -11.11
C PHE A 157 -6.57 -4.25 -10.46
N ALA A 158 -7.05 -5.32 -9.81
CA ALA A 158 -6.19 -6.33 -9.21
C ALA A 158 -5.25 -6.97 -10.24
N ASN A 159 -5.75 -7.33 -11.41
CA ASN A 159 -4.92 -7.91 -12.49
C ASN A 159 -3.80 -6.94 -12.93
N ILE A 160 -4.10 -5.65 -13.09
CA ILE A 160 -3.09 -4.64 -13.43
C ILE A 160 -2.05 -4.53 -12.30
N CYS A 161 -2.49 -4.59 -11.04
CA CYS A 161 -1.59 -4.57 -9.89
C CYS A 161 -0.65 -5.77 -9.88
N TYR A 162 -1.19 -6.98 -10.06
CA TYR A 162 -0.38 -8.20 -10.13
C TYR A 162 0.59 -8.16 -11.30
N PHE A 163 0.16 -7.74 -12.47
CA PHE A 163 1.03 -7.61 -13.64
C PHE A 163 2.17 -6.63 -13.41
N LYS A 164 1.87 -5.47 -12.79
CA LYS A 164 2.91 -4.51 -12.41
C LYS A 164 3.88 -5.10 -11.39
N ALA A 165 3.36 -5.80 -10.38
CA ALA A 165 4.17 -6.46 -9.37
C ALA A 165 5.12 -7.51 -9.97
N GLU A 166 4.62 -8.38 -10.83
CA GLU A 166 5.40 -9.39 -11.55
C GLU A 166 6.50 -8.75 -12.39
N PHE A 167 6.14 -7.70 -13.12
CA PHE A 167 7.10 -6.97 -13.94
C PHE A 167 8.22 -6.35 -13.10
N GLN A 168 7.88 -5.69 -11.99
CA GLN A 168 8.85 -5.11 -11.07
C GLN A 168 9.74 -6.18 -10.41
N GLN A 169 9.16 -7.32 -10.05
CA GLN A 169 9.93 -8.46 -9.52
C GLN A 169 10.94 -8.98 -10.55
N SER A 170 10.52 -9.15 -11.79
CA SER A 170 11.42 -9.60 -12.87
C SER A 170 12.59 -8.63 -13.12
N GLN A 171 12.30 -7.32 -13.07
CA GLN A 171 13.33 -6.28 -13.14
C GLN A 171 14.28 -6.33 -11.95
N ALA A 172 13.74 -6.56 -10.75
CA ALA A 172 14.52 -6.68 -9.54
C ALA A 172 15.48 -7.87 -9.60
N ILE A 173 15.01 -9.05 -9.99
CA ILE A 173 15.83 -10.24 -10.17
C ILE A 173 16.97 -9.94 -11.17
N SER A 174 16.64 -9.37 -12.32
CA SER A 174 17.63 -9.03 -13.35
C SER A 174 18.69 -8.05 -12.83
N TYR A 175 18.31 -7.06 -12.06
CA TYR A 175 19.22 -6.07 -11.50
C TYR A 175 20.15 -6.70 -10.45
N PHE A 176 19.60 -7.40 -9.47
CA PHE A 176 20.38 -7.98 -8.39
C PHE A 176 21.24 -9.13 -8.86
N THR A 177 20.80 -9.93 -9.84
CA THR A 177 21.65 -10.94 -10.46
C THR A 177 22.89 -10.30 -11.11
N ARG A 178 22.73 -9.19 -11.82
CA ARG A 178 23.87 -8.44 -12.39
C ARG A 178 24.78 -7.85 -11.31
N LEU A 179 24.21 -7.35 -10.22
CA LEU A 179 24.96 -6.83 -9.09
C LEU A 179 25.79 -7.94 -8.43
N VAL A 180 25.17 -9.08 -8.14
CA VAL A 180 25.83 -10.26 -7.54
C VAL A 180 26.95 -10.76 -8.45
N SER A 181 26.68 -10.93 -9.73
CA SER A 181 27.71 -11.36 -10.70
C SER A 181 28.91 -10.42 -10.73
N ARG A 182 28.69 -9.09 -10.60
CA ARG A 182 29.82 -8.14 -10.53
C ARG A 182 30.57 -8.18 -9.19
N ILE A 183 29.87 -8.47 -8.09
CA ILE A 183 30.50 -8.68 -6.79
C ILE A 183 31.40 -9.90 -6.86
N GLU A 184 30.88 -11.01 -7.36
CA GLU A 184 31.60 -12.28 -7.47
C GLU A 184 32.80 -12.23 -8.49
N SER A 185 32.73 -11.31 -9.44
CA SER A 185 33.79 -11.09 -10.46
C SER A 185 34.79 -10.02 -10.02
N ALA A 186 34.68 -9.45 -8.81
CA ALA A 186 35.65 -8.47 -8.36
C ALA A 186 37.02 -9.11 -8.04
N ASP A 187 38.08 -8.44 -8.42
CA ASP A 187 39.45 -8.92 -8.16
C ASP A 187 39.65 -9.15 -6.66
N GLY A 188 40.10 -10.35 -6.29
CA GLY A 188 40.31 -10.74 -4.89
C GLY A 188 39.04 -11.14 -4.14
N TYR A 189 37.90 -11.31 -4.81
CA TYR A 189 36.69 -11.81 -4.20
C TYR A 189 36.86 -13.24 -3.66
N SER A 190 36.28 -13.49 -2.48
CA SER A 190 36.03 -14.82 -1.93
C SER A 190 34.66 -14.84 -1.28
N PRO A 191 33.91 -15.96 -1.33
CA PRO A 191 32.58 -16.07 -0.72
C PRO A 191 32.54 -15.78 0.79
N ASP A 192 33.66 -15.92 1.48
CA ASP A 192 33.80 -15.68 2.91
C ASP A 192 33.99 -14.21 3.26
N LEU A 193 34.24 -13.36 2.27
CA LEU A 193 34.46 -11.94 2.49
C LEU A 193 33.16 -11.21 2.85
N PRO A 194 33.19 -10.36 3.88
CA PRO A 194 32.05 -9.50 4.16
C PRO A 194 31.84 -8.46 3.07
N VAL A 195 30.62 -7.97 2.93
CA VAL A 195 30.22 -6.97 1.94
C VAL A 195 29.74 -5.69 2.63
N ALA A 196 30.28 -4.56 2.21
CA ALA A 196 29.85 -3.22 2.64
C ALA A 196 29.15 -2.51 1.49
N PHE A 197 27.93 -2.09 1.70
CA PHE A 197 27.14 -1.33 0.72
C PHE A 197 27.12 0.14 1.09
N LEU A 198 27.70 1.00 0.27
CA LEU A 198 27.79 2.44 0.50
C LEU A 198 26.70 3.17 -0.28
N ASN A 199 26.14 4.21 0.34
CA ASN A 199 25.10 5.07 -0.25
C ASN A 199 23.78 4.35 -0.58
N GLU A 200 23.42 3.33 0.20
CA GLU A 200 22.20 2.54 0.03
C GLU A 200 20.90 3.37 -0.05
N LYS A 201 20.89 4.55 0.59
CA LYS A 201 19.72 5.45 0.62
C LYS A 201 19.37 6.04 -0.75
N ARG A 202 20.20 5.82 -1.77
CA ARG A 202 19.89 6.26 -3.11
C ARG A 202 18.82 5.35 -3.68
N LYS A 203 17.70 5.96 -4.08
CA LYS A 203 16.61 5.26 -4.78
C LYS A 203 17.20 4.48 -5.95
N LEU A 204 17.09 3.16 -5.92
CA LEU A 204 17.45 2.29 -7.03
C LEU A 204 16.41 2.54 -8.12
N GLY A 205 16.67 3.54 -8.97
CA GLY A 205 15.74 3.97 -10.00
C GLY A 205 15.61 2.89 -11.09
N PHE A 206 14.38 2.47 -11.32
CA PHE A 206 14.00 1.78 -12.55
C PHE A 206 13.10 2.72 -13.34
N SER A 207 13.39 2.86 -14.59
CA SER A 207 12.37 3.32 -15.52
C SER A 207 11.38 2.16 -15.69
N ALA A 208 10.28 2.20 -14.92
CA ALA A 208 9.15 1.37 -15.27
C ALA A 208 8.78 1.68 -16.73
N PRO A 209 8.46 0.65 -17.56
CA PRO A 209 7.97 0.93 -18.88
C PRO A 209 6.76 1.86 -18.74
N GLN A 210 6.69 2.86 -19.60
CA GLN A 210 5.56 3.77 -19.66
C GLN A 210 4.35 3.02 -20.24
N ILE A 211 3.79 2.15 -19.43
CA ILE A 211 2.53 1.50 -19.73
C ILE A 211 1.46 2.37 -19.07
N ARG A 212 0.56 2.93 -19.89
CA ARG A 212 -0.50 3.85 -19.46
C ARG A 212 -1.31 3.28 -18.28
N GLU A 213 -1.56 1.98 -18.30
CA GLU A 213 -2.27 1.27 -17.24
C GLU A 213 -1.52 1.32 -15.91
N PHE A 214 -0.19 1.40 -15.93
CA PHE A 214 0.62 1.55 -14.72
C PHE A 214 0.55 2.95 -14.13
N ASP A 215 0.26 3.98 -14.92
CA ASP A 215 0.05 5.33 -14.39
C ASP A 215 -1.21 5.42 -13.53
N GLU A 216 -2.25 4.64 -13.86
CA GLU A 216 -3.49 4.55 -13.07
C GLU A 216 -3.25 3.95 -11.68
N ILE A 217 -2.23 3.10 -11.53
CA ILE A 217 -1.84 2.44 -10.29
C ILE A 217 -0.48 2.94 -9.76
N ARG A 218 -0.03 4.10 -10.23
CA ARG A 218 1.23 4.74 -9.82
C ARG A 218 1.34 4.86 -8.31
N LEU A 219 0.22 5.02 -7.65
CA LEU A 219 0.07 5.25 -6.24
C LEU A 219 -0.36 3.98 -5.47
N LEU A 220 -0.16 2.79 -6.03
CA LEU A 220 -0.40 1.57 -5.26
C LEU A 220 0.55 1.48 -4.10
N PRO A 221 -0.04 1.15 -2.95
CA PRO A 221 0.67 1.29 -1.71
C PRO A 221 1.71 0.21 -1.50
N TYR A 222 2.72 0.60 -0.79
CA TYR A 222 3.54 -0.09 0.16
C TYR A 222 4.61 -1.07 -0.33
N TYR A 223 4.35 -1.99 -1.23
CA TYR A 223 5.39 -2.93 -1.68
C TYR A 223 6.13 -2.45 -2.93
N PHE A 224 5.49 -1.62 -3.71
CA PHE A 224 5.97 -1.11 -4.98
C PHE A 224 5.78 0.39 -4.97
N THR A 225 6.59 1.04 -4.18
CA THR A 225 6.43 2.45 -3.87
C THR A 225 6.31 3.31 -5.12
N ASP A 226 5.59 4.39 -4.98
CA ASP A 226 5.40 5.53 -5.87
C ASP A 226 6.71 6.15 -6.40
N THR A 227 7.86 5.63 -6.02
CA THR A 227 9.19 6.20 -6.29
C THR A 227 10.07 5.33 -7.17
N ASN A 228 9.53 4.50 -8.06
CA ASN A 228 10.32 3.60 -8.90
C ASN A 228 11.30 2.70 -8.13
N GLN A 229 11.02 2.42 -6.88
CA GLN A 229 11.82 1.47 -6.10
C GLN A 229 11.33 0.06 -6.42
N MET A 230 12.26 -0.81 -6.81
CA MET A 230 11.92 -2.21 -7.07
C MET A 230 11.56 -2.96 -5.81
N ILE A 231 12.20 -2.61 -4.72
CA ILE A 231 12.09 -3.30 -3.43
C ILE A 231 12.23 -2.27 -2.33
N ASN A 232 11.55 -2.53 -1.24
CA ASN A 232 11.64 -1.76 -0.03
C ASN A 232 13.09 -1.64 0.46
N ASN A 233 13.46 -0.47 0.99
CA ASN A 233 14.82 -0.13 1.44
C ASN A 233 15.42 -1.10 2.48
N TYR A 234 14.60 -1.87 3.20
CA TYR A 234 15.07 -2.85 4.19
C TYR A 234 14.95 -4.30 3.72
N ALA A 235 14.22 -4.58 2.65
CA ALA A 235 13.98 -5.95 2.18
C ALA A 235 14.90 -6.40 1.03
N TRP A 236 15.70 -5.50 0.44
CA TRP A 236 16.49 -5.82 -0.74
C TRP A 236 17.64 -6.80 -0.48
N LYS A 237 18.21 -6.78 0.75
CA LYS A 237 19.23 -7.76 1.15
C LYS A 237 18.61 -9.15 1.25
N ASP A 238 17.44 -9.28 1.86
CA ASP A 238 16.69 -10.52 1.92
C ASP A 238 16.23 -10.99 0.54
N PHE A 239 15.90 -10.06 -0.34
CA PHE A 239 15.56 -10.36 -1.72
C PHE A 239 16.74 -11.01 -2.46
N MET A 240 17.96 -10.46 -2.35
CA MET A 240 19.16 -11.07 -2.95
C MET A 240 19.39 -12.47 -2.40
N ARG A 241 19.22 -12.66 -1.09
CA ARG A 241 19.36 -13.98 -0.46
C ARG A 241 18.35 -14.98 -1.02
N MET A 242 17.08 -14.60 -1.12
CA MET A 242 16.00 -15.52 -1.53
C MET A 242 15.98 -15.78 -3.03
N TRP A 243 16.24 -14.77 -3.83
CA TRP A 243 16.04 -14.84 -5.29
C TRP A 243 17.31 -14.96 -6.09
N CYS A 244 18.44 -14.49 -5.56
CA CYS A 244 19.74 -14.58 -6.25
C CYS A 244 20.70 -15.58 -5.59
N GLY A 245 20.30 -16.20 -4.49
CA GLY A 245 21.17 -17.16 -3.75
C GLY A 245 22.39 -16.49 -3.10
N PHE A 246 22.40 -15.17 -2.94
CA PHE A 246 23.54 -14.40 -2.44
C PHE A 246 23.28 -13.93 -1.01
N ALA A 247 23.96 -14.52 -0.04
CA ALA A 247 23.79 -14.27 1.40
C ALA A 247 25.11 -13.90 2.07
N PRO A 248 25.73 -12.75 1.73
CA PRO A 248 26.99 -12.35 2.30
C PRO A 248 26.84 -11.88 3.76
N ILE A 249 27.93 -11.87 4.50
CA ILE A 249 28.03 -11.16 5.75
C ILE A 249 28.02 -9.66 5.45
N VAL A 250 26.95 -8.95 5.82
CA VAL A 250 26.83 -7.51 5.54
C VAL A 250 27.38 -6.69 6.70
N ILE A 251 28.25 -5.73 6.37
CA ILE A 251 28.77 -4.75 7.34
C ILE A 251 27.79 -3.59 7.40
N GLU A 252 27.15 -3.39 8.56
CA GLU A 252 26.19 -2.32 8.77
C GLU A 252 26.87 -0.94 8.99
N ASN A 253 27.98 -0.90 9.72
CA ASN A 253 28.73 0.35 9.90
C ASN A 253 29.72 0.53 8.74
N THR A 254 29.32 1.33 7.76
CA THR A 254 30.08 1.58 6.54
C THR A 254 30.87 2.89 6.56
N GLU A 255 30.81 3.67 7.65
CA GLU A 255 31.44 5.00 7.75
C GLU A 255 32.95 4.94 7.51
N ARG A 256 33.62 3.97 8.10
CA ARG A 256 35.07 3.78 7.93
C ARG A 256 35.50 3.61 6.46
N PHE A 257 34.65 2.95 5.65
CA PHE A 257 34.97 2.76 4.24
C PHE A 257 34.69 4.03 3.42
N ALA A 258 33.69 4.79 3.79
CA ALA A 258 33.33 6.03 3.09
C ALA A 258 34.45 7.08 3.13
N GLU A 259 35.29 7.05 4.19
CA GLU A 259 36.41 7.98 4.40
C GLU A 259 37.74 7.50 3.77
N MET A 260 37.81 6.27 3.28
CA MET A 260 39.02 5.74 2.64
C MET A 260 39.27 6.42 1.28
N PRO A 261 40.49 6.92 0.98
CA PRO A 261 40.80 7.59 -0.27
C PRO A 261 40.45 6.74 -1.50
N ASP A 262 40.80 5.44 -1.46
CA ASP A 262 40.55 4.51 -2.55
C ASP A 262 39.06 4.32 -2.84
N VAL A 263 38.23 4.33 -1.77
CA VAL A 263 36.77 4.22 -1.88
C VAL A 263 36.14 5.55 -2.30
N MET A 264 36.69 6.66 -1.85
CA MET A 264 36.23 7.99 -2.27
C MET A 264 36.37 8.17 -3.78
N MET A 265 37.44 7.66 -4.36
CA MET A 265 37.72 7.73 -5.82
C MET A 265 36.93 6.71 -6.64
N MET A 266 36.27 5.71 -6.02
CA MET A 266 35.47 4.74 -6.73
C MET A 266 34.28 5.42 -7.42
N PRO A 267 34.00 5.05 -8.67
CA PRO A 267 32.76 5.50 -9.33
C PRO A 267 31.55 4.82 -8.68
N ARG A 268 30.38 5.24 -9.06
CA ARG A 268 29.13 4.66 -8.58
C ARG A 268 28.65 3.52 -9.46
N TYR A 269 28.04 2.51 -8.86
CA TYR A 269 27.38 1.44 -9.59
C TYR A 269 26.30 2.02 -10.54
N PRO A 270 26.20 1.57 -11.79
CA PRO A 270 26.78 0.37 -12.38
C PRO A 270 28.11 0.58 -13.13
N THR A 271 28.82 1.67 -12.93
CA THR A 271 30.09 1.95 -13.63
C THR A 271 31.16 0.95 -13.19
N ASP A 272 32.06 0.59 -14.11
CA ASP A 272 33.19 -0.29 -13.79
C ASP A 272 34.10 0.33 -12.74
N GLY A 273 34.60 -0.50 -11.81
CA GLY A 273 35.35 -0.02 -10.65
C GLY A 273 34.50 0.42 -9.46
N SER A 274 33.17 0.33 -9.54
CA SER A 274 32.25 0.62 -8.43
C SER A 274 32.19 -0.46 -7.36
N ILE A 275 32.84 -1.60 -7.60
CA ILE A 275 32.95 -2.73 -6.68
C ILE A 275 34.45 -3.11 -6.60
N LYS A 276 34.97 -3.13 -5.38
CA LYS A 276 36.36 -3.48 -5.12
C LYS A 276 36.49 -4.21 -3.79
N VAL A 277 37.55 -5.04 -3.67
CA VAL A 277 37.96 -5.59 -2.38
C VAL A 277 38.94 -4.62 -1.74
N VAL A 278 38.59 -4.11 -0.56
CA VAL A 278 39.37 -3.16 0.22
C VAL A 278 39.46 -3.70 1.65
N ASP A 279 40.67 -3.86 2.18
CA ASP A 279 40.92 -4.39 3.53
C ASP A 279 40.13 -5.66 3.86
N GLY A 280 40.09 -6.63 2.93
CA GLY A 280 39.39 -7.90 3.12
C GLY A 280 37.85 -7.76 3.14
N THR A 281 37.31 -6.69 2.62
CA THR A 281 35.87 -6.42 2.52
C THR A 281 35.52 -6.05 1.07
N VAL A 282 34.46 -6.62 0.56
CA VAL A 282 33.92 -6.22 -0.75
C VAL A 282 33.12 -4.93 -0.56
N VAL A 283 33.58 -3.84 -1.14
CA VAL A 283 32.91 -2.53 -1.05
C VAL A 283 32.14 -2.28 -2.35
N VAL A 284 30.84 -2.06 -2.21
CA VAL A 284 29.92 -1.69 -3.30
C VAL A 284 29.49 -0.25 -3.10
N LYS A 285 29.77 0.63 -4.07
CA LYS A 285 29.41 2.05 -4.00
C LYS A 285 28.26 2.35 -4.95
N PHE A 286 27.07 2.63 -4.39
CA PHE A 286 25.87 3.05 -5.14
C PHE A 286 25.84 4.54 -5.48
#